data_69774953e1c71c5c0418ae122a188dea
#
_entry.id   69774953e1c71c5c0418ae122a188dea
#
_cell.length_a   1.000
_cell.length_b   1.000
_cell.length_c   1.000
_cell.angle_alpha   90.00
_cell.angle_beta   90.00
_cell.angle_gamma   90.00
#
_symmetry.space_group_name_H-M   'P 1'
#
loop_
_entity.id
_entity.type
_entity.pdbx_description
1 polymer ?
#
loop_
_entity_poly.entity_id
_entity_poly.type
_entity_poly.pdbx_seq_one_letter_code
_entity_poly.pdbx_strand_id
1 'polypeptide(L)'
;LYAYINQPEKKAFPEMNQYDLALRLLGLLGSSTAAILQTIKGIVKRLQGLESAAEELTQWQEIQTVAESILQDAKTCELLTVLKQGFSLMKKTGARQKAVIFTESVETQTMLLNLLSGQYRTLAYNGNADYSVIRQFKEDGEVLISTDNGAKGFNLEEAAFIIHYDLPYNTLKLEQRIDRWVRRTMCCPWPSSTRTTLPMFASWSWSASGCW
;
A
#
# COMPACT_ATOMS: atom_id res chain seq x y z
N LEU A 1 -19.24 6.02 -6.24
CA LEU A 1 -19.01 5.79 -4.80
C LEU A 1 -19.45 6.96 -3.92
N TYR A 2 -19.05 8.19 -4.23
CA TYR A 2 -19.44 9.37 -3.43
C TYR A 2 -20.96 9.53 -3.34
N ALA A 3 -21.68 9.40 -4.47
CA ALA A 3 -23.14 9.45 -4.49
C ALA A 3 -23.77 8.34 -3.61
N TYR A 4 -23.25 7.13 -3.67
CA TYR A 4 -23.70 6.02 -2.84
C TYR A 4 -23.47 6.28 -1.34
N ILE A 5 -22.31 6.78 -0.95
CA ILE A 5 -22.00 7.09 0.46
C ILE A 5 -23.00 8.07 1.07
N ASN A 6 -23.55 8.98 0.27
CA ASN A 6 -24.48 10.02 0.71
C ASN A 6 -25.96 9.59 0.68
N GLN A 7 -26.29 8.37 0.25
CA GLN A 7 -27.66 7.86 0.29
C GLN A 7 -28.12 7.62 1.74
N PRO A 8 -29.41 7.84 2.05
CA PRO A 8 -29.92 7.67 3.41
C PRO A 8 -30.00 6.20 3.84
N GLU A 9 -30.37 5.32 2.93
CA GLU A 9 -30.50 3.87 3.19
C GLU A 9 -29.52 3.08 2.35
N LYS A 10 -28.83 2.12 2.98
CA LYS A 10 -27.79 1.28 2.35
C LYS A 10 -27.95 -0.17 2.80
N LYS A 11 -28.52 -1.01 1.95
CA LYS A 11 -28.75 -2.42 2.25
C LYS A 11 -27.46 -3.24 2.31
N ALA A 12 -26.44 -2.81 1.57
CA ALA A 12 -25.10 -3.41 1.66
C ALA A 12 -24.40 -3.14 3.00
N PHE A 13 -24.78 -2.06 3.71
CA PHE A 13 -24.16 -1.64 4.97
C PHE A 13 -25.21 -1.13 5.97
N PRO A 14 -26.16 -1.97 6.42
CA PRO A 14 -27.31 -1.52 7.21
C PRO A 14 -26.93 -0.94 8.58
N GLU A 15 -25.82 -1.39 9.16
CA GLU A 15 -25.38 -0.99 10.51
C GLU A 15 -24.24 0.05 10.50
N MET A 16 -23.72 0.38 9.30
CA MET A 16 -22.56 1.26 9.20
C MET A 16 -22.99 2.71 9.00
N ASN A 17 -22.51 3.60 9.87
CA ASN A 17 -22.73 5.03 9.67
C ASN A 17 -22.00 5.56 8.44
N GLN A 18 -22.44 6.71 7.95
CA GLN A 18 -21.90 7.32 6.73
C GLN A 18 -20.40 7.64 6.80
N TYR A 19 -19.92 8.07 7.96
CA TYR A 19 -18.53 8.45 8.16
C TYR A 19 -17.59 7.24 8.09
N ASP A 20 -17.93 6.15 8.79
CA ASP A 20 -17.15 4.93 8.78
C ASP A 20 -17.13 4.26 7.41
N LEU A 21 -18.28 4.30 6.72
CA LEU A 21 -18.42 3.82 5.36
C LEU A 21 -17.51 4.62 4.39
N ALA A 22 -17.53 5.95 4.53
CA ALA A 22 -16.68 6.82 3.72
C ALA A 22 -15.20 6.53 3.95
N LEU A 23 -14.76 6.47 5.20
CA LEU A 23 -13.37 6.13 5.54
C LEU A 23 -12.95 4.79 4.95
N ARG A 24 -13.81 3.77 5.06
CA ARG A 24 -13.53 2.43 4.56
C ARG A 24 -13.42 2.39 3.04
N LEU A 25 -14.43 2.89 2.33
CA LEU A 25 -14.47 2.80 0.87
C LEU A 25 -13.44 3.72 0.21
N LEU A 26 -13.28 4.94 0.72
CA LEU A 26 -12.29 5.89 0.20
C LEU A 26 -10.86 5.46 0.55
N GLY A 27 -10.67 4.85 1.72
CA GLY A 27 -9.37 4.26 2.08
C GLY A 27 -8.95 3.13 1.13
N LEU A 28 -9.87 2.21 0.80
CA LEU A 28 -9.61 1.15 -0.18
C LEU A 28 -9.33 1.71 -1.59
N LEU A 29 -10.14 2.68 -2.02
CA LEU A 29 -9.96 3.35 -3.31
C LEU A 29 -8.62 4.09 -3.37
N GLY A 30 -8.22 4.74 -2.28
CA GLY A 30 -6.93 5.41 -2.14
C GLY A 30 -5.74 4.45 -2.08
N SER A 31 -5.95 3.20 -1.67
CA SER A 31 -4.91 2.17 -1.69
C SER A 31 -4.67 1.68 -3.12
N SER A 32 -5.62 0.98 -3.72
CA SER A 32 -5.53 0.53 -5.12
C SER A 32 -6.90 0.16 -5.69
N THR A 33 -6.97 0.14 -7.03
CA THR A 33 -8.15 -0.41 -7.73
C THR A 33 -8.40 -1.87 -7.35
N ALA A 34 -7.37 -2.68 -7.13
CA ALA A 34 -7.51 -4.07 -6.71
C ALA A 34 -8.17 -4.19 -5.33
N ALA A 35 -7.80 -3.34 -4.37
CA ALA A 35 -8.37 -3.36 -3.01
C ALA A 35 -9.86 -3.02 -3.01
N ILE A 36 -10.27 -1.96 -3.71
CA ILE A 36 -11.67 -1.59 -3.78
C ILE A 36 -12.50 -2.58 -4.59
N LEU A 37 -11.97 -3.13 -5.69
CA LEU A 37 -12.65 -4.09 -6.56
C LEU A 37 -13.01 -5.38 -5.81
N GLN A 38 -12.12 -5.90 -4.98
CA GLN A 38 -12.41 -7.08 -4.17
C GLN A 38 -13.58 -6.83 -3.21
N THR A 39 -13.61 -5.66 -2.60
CA THR A 39 -14.74 -5.25 -1.72
C THR A 39 -16.04 -5.12 -2.52
N ILE A 40 -16.00 -4.49 -3.69
CA ILE A 40 -17.17 -4.35 -4.58
C ILE A 40 -17.73 -5.73 -4.96
N LYS A 41 -16.90 -6.67 -5.37
CA LYS A 41 -17.31 -8.04 -5.70
C LYS A 41 -17.99 -8.74 -4.53
N GLY A 42 -17.48 -8.55 -3.32
CA GLY A 42 -18.11 -9.07 -2.10
C GLY A 42 -19.48 -8.44 -1.82
N ILE A 43 -19.66 -7.15 -2.08
CA ILE A 43 -20.92 -6.43 -1.95
C ILE A 43 -21.94 -6.93 -2.97
N VAL A 44 -21.56 -6.98 -4.25
CA VAL A 44 -22.43 -7.47 -5.35
C VAL A 44 -22.92 -8.88 -5.04
N LYS A 45 -22.04 -9.78 -4.61
CA LYS A 45 -22.41 -11.15 -4.23
C LYS A 45 -23.43 -11.20 -3.09
N ARG A 46 -23.30 -10.33 -2.09
CA ARG A 46 -24.27 -10.27 -0.96
C ARG A 46 -25.63 -9.74 -1.41
N LEU A 47 -25.64 -8.68 -2.25
CA LEU A 47 -26.87 -8.05 -2.71
C LEU A 47 -27.64 -8.95 -3.69
N GLN A 48 -26.99 -9.81 -4.46
CA GLN A 48 -27.63 -10.79 -5.34
C GLN A 48 -28.58 -11.74 -4.60
N GLY A 49 -28.38 -11.95 -3.30
CA GLY A 49 -29.28 -12.76 -2.47
C GLY A 49 -30.47 -12.00 -1.89
N LEU A 50 -30.62 -10.70 -2.15
CA LEU A 50 -31.64 -9.83 -1.56
C LEU A 50 -32.56 -9.24 -2.64
N GLU A 51 -33.78 -9.81 -2.80
CA GLU A 51 -34.75 -9.32 -3.79
C GLU A 51 -35.08 -7.82 -3.62
N SER A 52 -35.09 -7.32 -2.38
CA SER A 52 -35.37 -5.91 -2.09
C SER A 52 -34.25 -4.94 -2.46
N ALA A 53 -33.08 -5.42 -2.93
CA ALA A 53 -31.90 -4.62 -3.18
C ALA A 53 -31.56 -4.45 -4.66
N ALA A 54 -32.49 -4.66 -5.58
CA ALA A 54 -32.22 -4.66 -7.04
C ALA A 54 -31.62 -3.36 -7.56
N GLU A 55 -32.10 -2.21 -7.11
CA GLU A 55 -31.56 -0.90 -7.53
C GLU A 55 -30.13 -0.70 -7.02
N GLU A 56 -29.87 -1.03 -5.77
CA GLU A 56 -28.54 -0.93 -5.16
C GLU A 56 -27.56 -1.91 -5.80
N LEU A 57 -28.01 -3.12 -6.14
CA LEU A 57 -27.23 -4.10 -6.88
C LEU A 57 -26.79 -3.55 -8.25
N THR A 58 -27.70 -2.92 -8.98
CA THR A 58 -27.40 -2.32 -10.28
C THR A 58 -26.33 -1.24 -10.15
N GLN A 59 -26.43 -0.35 -9.16
CA GLN A 59 -25.43 0.68 -8.89
C GLN A 59 -24.05 0.07 -8.61
N TRP A 60 -23.98 -1.00 -7.80
CA TRP A 60 -22.72 -1.65 -7.50
C TRP A 60 -22.14 -2.40 -8.69
N GLN A 61 -22.94 -2.96 -9.57
CA GLN A 61 -22.50 -3.58 -10.83
C GLN A 61 -21.91 -2.55 -11.80
N GLU A 62 -22.53 -1.37 -11.90
CA GLU A 62 -21.96 -0.25 -12.67
C GLU A 62 -20.59 0.19 -12.12
N ILE A 63 -20.49 0.37 -10.81
CA ILE A 63 -19.22 0.73 -10.15
C ILE A 63 -18.18 -0.37 -10.37
N GLN A 64 -18.58 -1.64 -10.32
CA GLN A 64 -17.69 -2.78 -10.61
C GLN A 64 -17.15 -2.72 -12.04
N THR A 65 -18.02 -2.48 -13.02
CA THR A 65 -17.64 -2.40 -14.44
C THR A 65 -16.61 -1.28 -14.67
N VAL A 66 -16.83 -0.11 -14.07
CA VAL A 66 -15.88 1.00 -14.13
C VAL A 66 -14.55 0.62 -13.48
N ALA A 67 -14.57 0.01 -12.29
CA ALA A 67 -13.35 -0.40 -11.60
C ALA A 67 -12.56 -1.46 -12.38
N GLU A 68 -13.23 -2.42 -13.03
CA GLU A 68 -12.62 -3.46 -13.86
C GLU A 68 -12.01 -2.91 -15.16
N SER A 69 -12.48 -1.76 -15.64
CA SER A 69 -11.91 -1.10 -16.82
C SER A 69 -10.57 -0.41 -16.55
N ILE A 70 -10.22 -0.18 -15.29
CA ILE A 70 -8.96 0.46 -14.90
C ILE A 70 -7.86 -0.61 -14.87
N LEU A 71 -7.06 -0.68 -15.93
CA LEU A 71 -5.97 -1.64 -16.05
C LEU A 71 -4.77 -1.29 -15.15
N GLN A 72 -4.48 -0.01 -15.03
CA GLN A 72 -3.36 0.48 -14.23
C GLN A 72 -3.67 1.88 -13.71
N ASP A 73 -3.53 2.09 -12.42
CA ASP A 73 -3.74 3.40 -11.81
C ASP A 73 -2.47 4.26 -11.85
N ALA A 74 -2.64 5.59 -11.75
CA ALA A 74 -1.55 6.55 -11.78
C ALA A 74 -0.52 6.32 -10.66
N LYS A 75 -0.99 5.91 -9.48
CA LYS A 75 -0.15 5.63 -8.31
C LYS A 75 0.81 4.48 -8.57
N THR A 76 0.35 3.45 -9.26
CA THR A 76 1.16 2.29 -9.67
C THR A 76 2.20 2.68 -10.73
N CYS A 77 1.84 3.48 -11.73
CA CYS A 77 2.79 3.99 -12.73
C CYS A 77 3.92 4.77 -12.08
N GLU A 78 3.58 5.59 -11.12
CA GLU A 78 4.52 6.43 -10.41
C GLU A 78 5.43 5.60 -9.50
N LEU A 79 4.90 4.58 -8.82
CA LEU A 79 5.69 3.63 -8.04
C LEU A 79 6.81 3.02 -8.89
N LEU A 80 6.50 2.57 -10.10
CA LEU A 80 7.50 2.00 -11.01
C LEU A 80 8.60 3.00 -11.36
N THR A 81 8.22 4.26 -11.57
CA THR A 81 9.17 5.36 -11.84
C THR A 81 10.08 5.61 -10.64
N VAL A 82 9.50 5.72 -9.45
CA VAL A 82 10.22 5.95 -8.18
C VAL A 82 11.17 4.78 -7.86
N LEU A 83 10.71 3.54 -8.03
CA LEU A 83 11.57 2.36 -7.84
C LEU A 83 12.77 2.38 -8.78
N LYS A 84 12.54 2.60 -10.08
CA LYS A 84 13.61 2.65 -11.08
C LYS A 84 14.65 3.73 -10.75
N GLN A 85 14.20 4.91 -10.35
CA GLN A 85 15.08 6.01 -9.95
C GLN A 85 15.84 5.67 -8.65
N GLY A 86 15.15 5.13 -7.65
CA GLY A 86 15.74 4.71 -6.38
C GLY A 86 16.83 3.65 -6.56
N PHE A 87 16.57 2.60 -7.32
CA PHE A 87 17.56 1.57 -7.63
C PHE A 87 18.74 2.11 -8.41
N SER A 88 18.51 3.02 -9.38
CA SER A 88 19.60 3.71 -10.09
C SER A 88 20.48 4.52 -9.15
N LEU A 89 19.89 5.24 -8.20
CA LEU A 89 20.61 6.01 -7.20
C LEU A 89 21.40 5.09 -6.25
N MET A 90 20.79 4.04 -5.72
CA MET A 90 21.46 3.04 -4.87
C MET A 90 22.69 2.45 -5.57
N LYS A 91 22.56 2.12 -6.87
CA LYS A 91 23.68 1.63 -7.67
C LYS A 91 24.81 2.66 -7.78
N LYS A 92 24.47 3.93 -8.00
CA LYS A 92 25.48 5.02 -8.11
C LYS A 92 26.20 5.31 -6.80
N THR A 93 25.50 5.18 -5.67
CA THR A 93 26.04 5.46 -4.32
C THR A 93 26.71 4.25 -3.68
N GLY A 94 26.67 3.07 -4.31
CA GLY A 94 27.15 1.82 -3.71
C GLY A 94 26.27 1.31 -2.57
N ALA A 95 25.06 1.82 -2.40
CA ALA A 95 24.12 1.36 -1.40
C ALA A 95 23.54 -0.02 -1.78
N ARG A 96 23.10 -0.77 -0.76
CA ARG A 96 22.41 -2.06 -0.98
C ARG A 96 21.15 -1.85 -1.81
N GLN A 97 20.99 -2.62 -2.88
CA GLN A 97 19.82 -2.54 -3.77
C GLN A 97 18.64 -3.26 -3.14
N LYS A 98 18.12 -2.74 -2.03
CA LYS A 98 16.98 -3.28 -1.29
C LYS A 98 15.99 -2.18 -0.97
N ALA A 99 14.73 -2.38 -1.35
CA ALA A 99 13.63 -1.47 -1.09
C ALA A 99 12.52 -2.17 -0.29
N VAL A 100 11.82 -1.41 0.56
CA VAL A 100 10.63 -1.88 1.26
C VAL A 100 9.45 -1.00 0.88
N ILE A 101 8.34 -1.63 0.50
CA ILE A 101 7.09 -0.97 0.17
C ILE A 101 6.06 -1.31 1.25
N PHE A 102 5.48 -0.30 1.89
CA PHE A 102 4.41 -0.46 2.84
C PHE A 102 3.05 -0.17 2.22
N THR A 103 2.10 -1.07 2.41
CA THR A 103 0.68 -0.93 2.04
C THR A 103 -0.23 -1.33 3.19
N GLU A 104 -1.46 -0.83 3.24
CA GLU A 104 -2.45 -1.24 4.25
C GLU A 104 -3.28 -2.45 3.82
N SER A 105 -3.39 -2.70 2.49
CA SER A 105 -4.25 -3.74 1.91
C SER A 105 -3.43 -4.96 1.44
N VAL A 106 -3.91 -6.15 1.79
CA VAL A 106 -3.36 -7.43 1.30
C VAL A 106 -3.62 -7.60 -0.20
N GLU A 107 -4.73 -7.09 -0.70
CA GLU A 107 -5.06 -7.10 -2.12
C GLU A 107 -4.09 -6.21 -2.92
N THR A 108 -3.78 -5.03 -2.38
CA THR A 108 -2.73 -4.16 -2.95
C THR A 108 -1.36 -4.82 -2.89
N GLN A 109 -1.02 -5.49 -1.79
CA GLN A 109 0.22 -6.26 -1.67
C GLN A 109 0.33 -7.32 -2.76
N THR A 110 -0.73 -8.08 -2.99
CA THR A 110 -0.78 -9.14 -4.01
C THR A 110 -0.66 -8.56 -5.42
N MET A 111 -1.36 -7.45 -5.69
CA MET A 111 -1.28 -6.74 -6.97
C MET A 111 0.14 -6.25 -7.24
N LEU A 112 0.78 -5.61 -6.26
CA LEU A 112 2.15 -5.13 -6.38
C LEU A 112 3.16 -6.27 -6.52
N LEU A 113 2.97 -7.39 -5.82
CA LEU A 113 3.80 -8.58 -5.95
C LEU A 113 3.78 -9.09 -7.40
N ASN A 114 2.60 -9.25 -7.98
CA ASN A 114 2.44 -9.72 -9.36
C ASN A 114 3.07 -8.74 -10.36
N LEU A 115 2.91 -7.44 -10.15
CA LEU A 115 3.45 -6.41 -11.02
C LEU A 115 4.99 -6.36 -11.01
N LEU A 116 5.59 -6.47 -9.82
CA LEU A 116 7.03 -6.25 -9.63
C LEU A 116 7.87 -7.51 -9.84
N SER A 117 7.28 -8.72 -9.67
CA SER A 117 8.00 -10.00 -9.76
C SER A 117 8.67 -10.25 -11.11
N GLY A 118 8.21 -9.60 -12.18
CA GLY A 118 8.83 -9.70 -13.51
C GLY A 118 10.11 -8.86 -13.68
N GLN A 119 10.36 -7.91 -12.77
CA GLN A 119 11.46 -6.95 -12.89
C GLN A 119 12.44 -7.02 -11.70
N TYR A 120 11.95 -7.40 -10.51
CA TYR A 120 12.70 -7.45 -9.26
C TYR A 120 12.46 -8.78 -8.55
N ARG A 121 13.41 -9.19 -7.73
CA ARG A 121 13.21 -10.31 -6.78
C ARG A 121 12.35 -9.82 -5.62
N THR A 122 11.03 -9.92 -5.84
CA THR A 122 10.01 -9.35 -4.96
C THR A 122 9.46 -10.39 -4.01
N LEU A 123 9.35 -10.03 -2.75
CA LEU A 123 8.81 -10.84 -1.66
C LEU A 123 7.66 -10.09 -0.99
N ALA A 124 6.69 -10.84 -0.45
CA ALA A 124 5.55 -10.29 0.27
C ALA A 124 5.51 -10.81 1.70
N TYR A 125 5.31 -9.93 2.67
CA TYR A 125 5.19 -10.28 4.08
C TYR A 125 4.02 -9.55 4.75
N ASN A 126 3.05 -10.31 5.27
CA ASN A 126 1.82 -9.78 5.88
C ASN A 126 1.66 -10.12 7.37
N GLY A 127 2.70 -10.66 8.01
CA GLY A 127 2.71 -11.05 9.42
C GLY A 127 2.24 -12.48 9.69
N ASN A 128 1.57 -13.11 8.73
CA ASN A 128 1.18 -14.52 8.82
C ASN A 128 2.14 -15.45 8.06
N ALA A 129 3.05 -14.87 7.28
CA ALA A 129 4.07 -15.62 6.56
C ALA A 129 5.22 -16.02 7.50
N ASP A 130 5.91 -17.11 7.17
CA ASP A 130 7.09 -17.57 7.88
C ASP A 130 8.21 -16.52 7.83
N TYR A 131 8.98 -16.42 8.92
CA TYR A 131 10.18 -15.57 8.99
C TYR A 131 11.26 -15.92 7.94
N SER A 132 11.15 -17.05 7.28
CA SER A 132 11.97 -17.42 6.11
C SER A 132 11.94 -16.38 5.02
N VAL A 133 10.80 -15.71 4.78
CA VAL A 133 10.64 -14.61 3.80
C VAL A 133 11.58 -13.44 4.13
N ILE A 134 11.69 -13.10 5.40
CA ILE A 134 12.58 -12.01 5.85
C ILE A 134 14.05 -12.39 5.67
N ARG A 135 14.39 -13.66 5.95
CA ARG A 135 15.73 -14.17 5.71
C ARG A 135 16.06 -14.12 4.21
N GLN A 136 15.16 -14.59 3.36
CA GLN A 136 15.31 -14.55 1.91
C GLN A 136 15.45 -13.11 1.39
N PHE A 137 14.68 -12.15 1.93
CA PHE A 137 14.85 -10.74 1.60
C PHE A 137 16.26 -10.23 1.97
N LYS A 138 16.79 -10.64 3.13
CA LYS A 138 18.15 -10.26 3.56
C LYS A 138 19.23 -10.85 2.66
N GLU A 139 19.05 -12.08 2.22
CA GLU A 139 20.04 -12.78 1.38
C GLU A 139 20.02 -12.23 -0.04
N ASP A 140 18.96 -12.37 -0.77
CA ASP A 140 18.92 -12.09 -2.21
C ASP A 140 17.69 -11.28 -2.70
N GLY A 141 16.71 -11.01 -1.85
CA GLY A 141 15.55 -10.18 -2.20
C GLY A 141 15.90 -8.74 -2.50
N GLU A 142 15.23 -8.13 -3.48
CA GLU A 142 15.43 -6.74 -3.88
C GLU A 142 14.28 -5.85 -3.37
N VAL A 143 13.04 -6.34 -3.44
CA VAL A 143 11.85 -5.60 -3.00
C VAL A 143 11.08 -6.44 -1.99
N LEU A 144 10.78 -5.88 -0.84
CA LEU A 144 9.86 -6.45 0.14
C LEU A 144 8.60 -5.60 0.21
N ILE A 145 7.45 -6.22 -0.04
CA ILE A 145 6.15 -5.57 0.13
C ILE A 145 5.57 -6.03 1.46
N SER A 146 5.38 -5.10 2.39
CA SER A 146 4.91 -5.40 3.74
C SER A 146 3.59 -4.70 4.05
N THR A 147 2.66 -5.41 4.70
CA THR A 147 1.52 -4.78 5.34
C THR A 147 1.88 -4.31 6.76
N ASP A 148 1.05 -3.47 7.38
CA ASP A 148 1.26 -3.00 8.75
C ASP A 148 1.37 -4.15 9.76
N ASN A 149 0.60 -5.21 9.59
CA ASN A 149 0.68 -6.41 10.43
C ASN A 149 2.00 -7.17 10.20
N GLY A 150 2.46 -7.24 8.96
CA GLY A 150 3.75 -7.81 8.61
C GLY A 150 4.92 -7.01 9.15
N ALA A 151 4.75 -5.72 9.24
CA ALA A 151 5.81 -4.85 9.75
C ALA A 151 6.16 -5.09 11.23
N LYS A 152 5.39 -5.82 12.02
CA LYS A 152 5.66 -6.08 13.44
C LYS A 152 6.71 -7.19 13.61
N GLY A 153 7.83 -6.88 14.23
CA GLY A 153 8.76 -7.90 14.77
C GLY A 153 10.07 -8.12 14.01
N PHE A 154 10.34 -7.45 12.89
CA PHE A 154 11.65 -7.58 12.23
C PHE A 154 12.29 -6.23 11.92
N ASN A 155 13.58 -6.26 11.75
CA ASN A 155 14.44 -5.12 11.51
C ASN A 155 14.69 -4.95 10.00
N LEU A 156 14.49 -3.74 9.50
CA LEU A 156 14.62 -3.37 8.08
C LEU A 156 15.92 -2.61 7.78
N GLU A 157 16.92 -2.69 8.64
CA GLU A 157 18.21 -1.98 8.48
C GLU A 157 18.93 -2.27 7.16
N GLU A 158 18.55 -3.34 6.49
CA GLU A 158 19.15 -3.72 5.21
C GLU A 158 18.53 -2.99 4.02
N ALA A 159 17.35 -2.41 4.18
CA ALA A 159 16.70 -1.64 3.14
C ALA A 159 17.36 -0.25 3.04
N ALA A 160 17.81 0.10 1.86
CA ALA A 160 18.32 1.44 1.57
C ALA A 160 17.22 2.42 1.16
N PHE A 161 16.02 1.91 0.87
CA PHE A 161 14.92 2.71 0.36
C PHE A 161 13.58 2.23 0.93
N ILE A 162 12.75 3.15 1.44
CA ILE A 162 11.42 2.87 1.96
C ILE A 162 10.40 3.70 1.19
N ILE A 163 9.32 3.03 0.77
CA ILE A 163 8.18 3.63 0.08
C ILE A 163 6.93 3.37 0.90
N HIS A 164 6.23 4.42 1.27
CA HIS A 164 4.88 4.32 1.82
C HIS A 164 3.89 4.41 0.65
N TYR A 165 3.50 3.24 0.12
CA TYR A 165 2.50 3.18 -0.94
C TYR A 165 1.15 3.69 -0.44
N ASP A 166 0.76 3.30 0.78
CA ASP A 166 -0.36 3.87 1.50
C ASP A 166 0.14 4.62 2.73
N LEU A 167 -0.29 5.88 2.86
CA LEU A 167 -0.08 6.64 4.07
C LEU A 167 -1.15 6.21 5.09
N PRO A 168 -0.75 5.72 6.27
CA PRO A 168 -1.70 5.35 7.29
C PRO A 168 -2.41 6.60 7.84
N TYR A 169 -3.71 6.48 8.08
CA TYR A 169 -4.48 7.56 8.71
C TYR A 169 -3.94 7.90 10.11
N ASN A 170 -3.39 6.92 10.82
CA ASN A 170 -2.76 7.11 12.12
C ASN A 170 -1.25 7.35 11.95
N THR A 171 -0.80 8.56 12.30
CA THR A 171 0.61 8.97 12.23
C THR A 171 1.54 8.10 13.07
N LEU A 172 1.07 7.52 14.19
CA LEU A 172 1.86 6.57 15.00
C LEU A 172 2.28 5.32 14.22
N LYS A 173 1.45 4.88 13.27
CA LYS A 173 1.84 3.76 12.39
C LYS A 173 2.98 4.16 11.46
N LEU A 174 2.98 5.39 10.96
CA LEU A 174 4.07 5.90 10.12
C LEU A 174 5.38 5.97 10.90
N GLU A 175 5.35 6.51 12.11
CA GLU A 175 6.49 6.52 13.03
C GLU A 175 6.99 5.09 13.31
N GLN A 176 6.09 4.16 13.59
CA GLN A 176 6.45 2.75 13.79
C GLN A 176 7.09 2.10 12.56
N ARG A 177 6.69 2.47 11.33
CA ARG A 177 7.35 2.01 10.10
C ARG A 177 8.77 2.56 9.98
N ILE A 178 8.95 3.84 10.30
CA ILE A 178 10.24 4.54 10.26
C ILE A 178 11.19 4.02 11.35
N ASP A 179 10.74 3.86 12.58
CA ASP A 179 11.54 3.39 13.72
C ASP A 179 12.18 2.02 13.49
N ARG A 180 11.55 1.16 12.72
CA ARG A 180 12.09 -0.17 12.39
C ARG A 180 13.31 -0.11 11.51
N TRP A 181 13.45 0.97 10.79
CA TRP A 181 14.54 1.21 9.90
C TRP A 181 15.69 2.01 10.58
N VAL A 182 15.36 2.93 11.48
CA VAL A 182 16.29 3.89 12.10
C VAL A 182 16.94 3.36 13.39
N ARG A 183 16.43 2.32 14.03
CA ARG A 183 16.81 1.93 15.42
C ARG A 183 18.30 1.70 15.70
N ARG A 184 19.14 1.48 14.71
CA ARG A 184 20.61 1.32 14.92
C ARG A 184 21.44 2.57 14.67
N THR A 185 20.92 3.55 13.98
CA THR A 185 21.69 4.76 13.62
C THR A 185 21.73 5.79 14.76
N MET A 186 20.85 5.69 15.76
CA MET A 186 20.72 6.67 16.86
C MET A 186 21.31 6.24 18.19
N CYS A 187 21.97 5.09 18.31
CA CYS A 187 22.64 4.68 19.57
C CYS A 187 24.13 5.05 19.65
N CYS A 188 24.65 5.81 18.68
CA CYS A 188 25.99 6.36 18.80
C CYS A 188 25.93 7.86 19.08
N PRO A 189 26.62 8.36 20.13
CA PRO A 189 26.78 9.80 20.31
C PRO A 189 27.50 10.35 19.07
N TRP A 190 26.91 11.35 18.45
CA TRP A 190 27.35 12.03 17.26
C TRP A 190 28.85 12.37 17.25
N PRO A 191 29.69 11.82 16.40
CA PRO A 191 30.97 12.42 16.06
C PRO A 191 30.77 13.34 14.87
N SER A 192 31.13 14.59 15.06
CA SER A 192 30.92 15.73 14.17
C SER A 192 31.72 15.75 12.86
N SER A 193 31.99 14.62 12.22
CA SER A 193 32.87 14.64 11.04
C SER A 193 32.68 13.53 9.99
N THR A 194 31.51 12.95 9.80
CA THR A 194 31.27 12.16 8.58
C THR A 194 29.87 12.40 8.04
N ARG A 195 29.80 13.02 6.86
CA ARG A 195 28.56 13.11 6.06
C ARG A 195 28.11 11.70 5.68
N THR A 196 27.33 11.09 6.53
CA THR A 196 26.62 9.88 6.18
C THR A 196 25.41 10.31 5.35
N THR A 197 25.34 9.80 4.13
CA THR A 197 24.22 9.97 3.20
C THR A 197 22.89 9.69 3.92
N LEU A 198 22.10 10.74 4.10
CA LEU A 198 20.74 10.64 4.59
C LEU A 198 19.94 9.76 3.62
N PRO A 199 19.22 8.75 4.10
CA PRO A 199 18.36 7.96 3.26
C PRO A 199 17.22 8.81 2.70
N MET A 200 16.92 8.57 1.45
CA MET A 200 15.90 9.31 0.72
C MET A 200 14.50 8.85 1.13
N PHE A 201 13.74 9.76 1.76
CA PHE A 201 12.32 9.56 2.00
C PHE A 201 11.52 10.02 0.78
N ALA A 202 10.78 9.13 0.17
CA ALA A 202 9.71 9.50 -0.74
C ALA A 202 8.38 9.40 0.02
N SER A 203 7.93 10.52 0.60
CA SER A 203 6.57 10.66 1.10
C SER A 203 5.71 11.30 0.01
N TRP A 204 4.72 10.59 -0.45
CA TRP A 204 3.74 11.08 -1.39
C TRP A 204 2.57 11.71 -0.65
N SER A 205 2.51 13.03 -0.67
CA SER A 205 1.28 13.76 -0.38
C SER A 205 0.57 14.01 -1.71
N TRP A 206 -0.60 13.44 -1.88
CA TRP A 206 -1.49 13.75 -3.00
C TRP A 206 -1.98 15.20 -2.83
N SER A 207 -1.37 16.16 -3.48
CA SER A 207 -2.00 17.44 -3.72
C SER A 207 -2.93 17.26 -4.93
N ALA A 208 -4.23 17.36 -4.69
CA ALA A 208 -5.25 17.37 -5.72
C ALA A 208 -5.17 18.68 -6.52
N SER A 209 -4.11 18.84 -7.31
CA SER A 209 -3.96 19.95 -8.24
C SER A 209 -3.50 19.41 -9.60
N GLY A 210 -4.51 19.14 -10.44
CA GLY A 210 -4.36 19.26 -11.88
C GLY A 210 -3.86 18.04 -12.63
N CYS A 211 -4.79 17.16 -13.02
CA CYS A 211 -4.82 16.69 -14.43
C CYS A 211 -6.29 16.45 -14.80
N TRP A 212 -6.79 17.32 -15.63
CA TRP A 212 -8.00 17.11 -16.45
C TRP A 212 -7.65 16.28 -17.65
#